data_a140f9d19d197be947628abd9a32cb4a
#
_entry.id   a140f9d19d197be947628abd9a32cb4a
#
_cell.length_a   1.000
_cell.length_b   1.000
_cell.length_c   1.000
_cell.angle_alpha   90.00
_cell.angle_beta   90.00
_cell.angle_gamma   90.00
#
_symmetry.space_group_name_H-M   'P 1'
#
loop_
_entity.id
_entity.type
_entity.pdbx_description
1 polymer ?
#
loop_
_entity_poly.entity_id
_entity_poly.type
_entity_poly.pdbx_seq_one_letter_code
_entity_poly.pdbx_strand_id
1 'polypeptide(L)'
;MQQSVIALLKELRAYALEKSLRAAIYYHEEDSYLMRFANSAISLNTNEHLVRLQISVYDGNKHADYEMIADPNQIEPLKRGIDTAAEMASRAQALSYTPSIPCYRETVIDMQAYDPFLAGITNPERLEFFNTLARGLETETIKLSGVFSNGTTITAQISTESEHTQYFACTDASITAVLSHQKLKWEVNALQSAQAKTELNPERLRAELAFLVRQYSENPAVQLPLGKYTVVFGAAAVGDVLDMFNWVGPNGGMMKRGYSFLKEEQIGQPVFSPRFTLTDDPRCQATYPVSHDLTGKRRERFPLFEAGVLKAFFWSQDDADEFGREATGHSVYHN
;
A
#
# COMPACT_ATOMS: atom_id res chain seq x y z
N MET A 1 13.54 -19.11 -1.42
CA MET A 1 12.59 -18.13 -1.95
C MET A 1 13.29 -16.95 -2.62
N GLN A 2 13.95 -16.03 -1.94
CA GLN A 2 14.63 -14.87 -2.54
C GLN A 2 15.53 -15.21 -3.74
N GLN A 3 16.45 -16.18 -3.61
CA GLN A 3 17.36 -16.57 -4.70
C GLN A 3 16.62 -17.13 -5.93
N SER A 4 15.54 -17.87 -5.73
CA SER A 4 14.72 -18.41 -6.83
C SER A 4 13.98 -17.31 -7.58
N VAL A 5 13.42 -16.31 -6.89
CA VAL A 5 12.77 -15.17 -7.53
C VAL A 5 13.76 -14.34 -8.34
N ILE A 6 14.93 -14.05 -7.79
CA ILE A 6 15.99 -13.32 -8.51
C ILE A 6 16.49 -14.10 -9.74
N ALA A 7 16.63 -15.43 -9.63
CA ALA A 7 17.05 -16.27 -10.75
C ALA A 7 16.00 -16.26 -11.87
N LEU A 8 14.72 -16.38 -11.51
CA LEU A 8 13.61 -16.29 -12.46
C LEU A 8 13.62 -14.96 -13.22
N LEU A 9 13.71 -13.85 -12.50
CA LEU A 9 13.75 -12.52 -13.11
C LEU A 9 14.93 -12.33 -14.06
N LYS A 10 16.11 -12.87 -13.71
CA LYS A 10 17.30 -12.83 -14.57
C LYS A 10 17.09 -13.66 -15.84
N GLU A 11 16.42 -14.83 -15.77
CA GLU A 11 16.10 -15.64 -16.94
C GLU A 11 15.12 -14.90 -17.86
N LEU A 12 14.06 -14.31 -17.31
CA LEU A 12 13.09 -13.53 -18.08
C LEU A 12 13.73 -12.30 -18.74
N ARG A 13 14.62 -11.61 -18.02
CA ARG A 13 15.41 -10.51 -18.59
C ARG A 13 16.28 -10.98 -19.75
N ALA A 14 16.98 -12.11 -19.60
CA ALA A 14 17.81 -12.66 -20.68
C ALA A 14 16.97 -12.93 -21.93
N TYR A 15 15.79 -13.51 -21.77
CA TYR A 15 14.85 -13.75 -22.87
C TYR A 15 14.40 -12.44 -23.55
N ALA A 16 14.09 -11.39 -22.77
CA ALA A 16 13.73 -10.08 -23.34
C ALA A 16 14.91 -9.46 -24.15
N LEU A 17 16.14 -9.61 -23.65
CA LEU A 17 17.34 -9.13 -24.34
C LEU A 17 17.63 -9.91 -25.62
N GLU A 18 17.44 -11.24 -25.65
CA GLU A 18 17.57 -12.06 -26.88
C GLU A 18 16.63 -11.56 -27.98
N LYS A 19 15.46 -11.07 -27.60
CA LYS A 19 14.48 -10.46 -28.50
C LYS A 19 14.71 -8.98 -28.80
N SER A 20 15.80 -8.41 -28.28
CA SER A 20 16.11 -6.97 -28.40
C SER A 20 15.00 -6.06 -27.88
N LEU A 21 14.24 -6.50 -26.86
CA LEU A 21 13.20 -5.73 -26.23
C LEU A 21 13.77 -4.83 -25.14
N ARG A 22 13.16 -3.69 -24.97
CA ARG A 22 13.35 -2.80 -23.82
C ARG A 22 12.20 -3.05 -22.85
N ALA A 23 12.48 -3.64 -21.71
CA ALA A 23 11.43 -4.10 -20.80
C ALA A 23 11.82 -3.94 -19.33
N ALA A 24 10.81 -3.74 -18.48
CA ALA A 24 10.88 -3.89 -17.05
C ALA A 24 9.94 -4.99 -16.60
N ILE A 25 10.34 -5.78 -15.61
CA ILE A 25 9.60 -6.93 -15.12
C ILE A 25 9.46 -6.76 -13.61
N TYR A 26 8.22 -6.74 -13.15
CA TYR A 26 7.84 -6.64 -11.76
C TYR A 26 7.17 -7.94 -11.31
N TYR A 27 7.69 -8.53 -10.25
CA TYR A 27 7.19 -9.73 -9.59
C TYR A 27 6.52 -9.34 -8.29
N HIS A 28 5.32 -9.83 -8.06
CA HIS A 28 4.56 -9.67 -6.82
C HIS A 28 4.09 -11.04 -6.36
N GLU A 29 4.43 -11.40 -5.13
CA GLU A 29 3.97 -12.63 -4.48
C GLU A 29 3.34 -12.27 -3.16
N GLU A 30 2.18 -12.83 -2.89
CA GLU A 30 1.40 -12.58 -1.70
C GLU A 30 0.93 -13.90 -1.08
N ASP A 31 1.24 -14.10 0.20
CA ASP A 31 0.60 -15.08 1.06
C ASP A 31 -0.32 -14.35 2.02
N SER A 32 -1.62 -14.49 1.85
CA SER A 32 -2.62 -13.81 2.67
C SER A 32 -3.52 -14.77 3.44
N TYR A 33 -3.85 -14.38 4.64
CA TYR A 33 -4.75 -15.10 5.54
C TYR A 33 -5.84 -14.15 6.00
N LEU A 34 -7.08 -14.60 5.96
CA LEU A 34 -8.22 -13.81 6.36
C LEU A 34 -9.13 -14.63 7.26
N MET A 35 -9.36 -14.14 8.47
CA MET A 35 -10.35 -14.64 9.40
C MET A 35 -11.45 -13.59 9.57
N ARG A 36 -12.68 -13.94 9.21
CA ARG A 36 -13.87 -13.13 9.52
C ARG A 36 -14.60 -13.68 10.71
N PHE A 37 -15.11 -12.80 11.52
CA PHE A 37 -15.98 -13.12 12.62
C PHE A 37 -17.26 -12.27 12.56
N ALA A 38 -18.37 -12.89 12.87
CA ALA A 38 -19.68 -12.26 12.88
C ALA A 38 -20.56 -12.88 13.96
N ASN A 39 -21.33 -12.07 14.65
CA ASN A 39 -22.19 -12.51 15.73
C ASN A 39 -21.46 -13.39 16.76
N SER A 40 -20.23 -12.96 17.11
CA SER A 40 -19.43 -13.62 18.13
C SER A 40 -18.86 -14.99 17.76
N ALA A 41 -18.85 -15.32 16.49
CA ALA A 41 -18.31 -16.58 15.98
C ALA A 41 -17.45 -16.36 14.74
N ILE A 42 -16.46 -17.21 14.54
CA ILE A 42 -15.67 -17.23 13.30
C ILE A 42 -16.59 -17.73 12.18
N SER A 43 -16.79 -16.89 11.16
CA SER A 43 -17.67 -17.18 10.02
C SER A 43 -16.91 -17.62 8.78
N LEU A 44 -15.63 -17.22 8.65
CA LEU A 44 -14.78 -17.56 7.53
C LEU A 44 -13.31 -17.58 7.99
N ASN A 45 -12.56 -18.55 7.49
CA ASN A 45 -11.11 -18.58 7.60
C ASN A 45 -10.54 -19.09 6.29
N THR A 46 -9.82 -18.25 5.56
CA THR A 46 -9.24 -18.58 4.27
C THR A 46 -7.78 -18.17 4.21
N ASN A 47 -7.06 -18.81 3.31
CA ASN A 47 -5.72 -18.41 2.91
C ASN A 47 -5.64 -18.41 1.38
N GLU A 48 -4.82 -17.51 0.85
CA GLU A 48 -4.56 -17.38 -0.56
C GLU A 48 -3.05 -17.20 -0.77
N HIS A 49 -2.53 -17.87 -1.79
CA HIS A 49 -1.19 -17.65 -2.31
C HIS A 49 -1.32 -17.18 -3.75
N LEU A 50 -0.83 -16.01 -4.05
CA LEU A 50 -0.97 -15.39 -5.37
C LEU A 50 0.39 -14.87 -5.85
N VAL A 51 0.73 -15.21 -7.08
CA VAL A 51 1.89 -14.63 -7.76
C VAL A 51 1.41 -13.90 -9.00
N ARG A 52 1.82 -12.66 -9.16
CA ARG A 52 1.58 -11.82 -10.34
C ARG A 52 2.92 -11.42 -10.97
N LEU A 53 2.92 -11.36 -12.28
CA LEU A 53 4.02 -10.82 -13.04
C LEU A 53 3.47 -9.68 -13.91
N GLN A 54 3.98 -8.47 -13.71
CA GLN A 54 3.74 -7.34 -14.59
C GLN A 54 4.95 -7.14 -15.49
N ILE A 55 4.72 -7.04 -16.77
CA ILE A 55 5.74 -6.88 -17.80
C ILE A 55 5.43 -5.59 -18.54
N SER A 56 6.33 -4.63 -18.45
CA SER A 56 6.27 -3.34 -19.14
C SER A 56 7.22 -3.36 -20.32
N VAL A 57 6.74 -3.13 -21.53
CA VAL A 57 7.57 -3.05 -22.75
C VAL A 57 7.49 -1.66 -23.33
N TYR A 58 8.65 -1.15 -23.76
CA TYR A 58 8.87 0.19 -24.27
C TYR A 58 9.36 0.13 -25.71
N ASP A 59 8.67 0.82 -26.64
CA ASP A 59 9.02 0.94 -28.06
C ASP A 59 9.01 2.41 -28.47
N GLY A 60 10.15 3.07 -28.33
CA GLY A 60 10.27 4.52 -28.52
C GLY A 60 9.43 5.30 -27.51
N ASN A 61 8.43 6.02 -28.00
CA ASN A 61 7.45 6.73 -27.18
C ASN A 61 6.13 5.95 -26.98
N LYS A 62 6.15 4.64 -27.23
CA LYS A 62 5.05 3.74 -26.94
C LYS A 62 5.39 2.90 -25.72
N HIS A 63 4.39 2.55 -24.96
CA HIS A 63 4.51 1.74 -23.76
C HIS A 63 3.26 0.87 -23.58
N ALA A 64 3.43 -0.34 -23.12
CA ALA A 64 2.34 -1.20 -22.70
C ALA A 64 2.74 -2.06 -21.50
N ASP A 65 1.79 -2.24 -20.61
CA ASP A 65 1.86 -3.14 -19.47
C ASP A 65 0.98 -4.36 -19.72
N TYR A 66 1.52 -5.52 -19.43
CA TYR A 66 0.79 -6.78 -19.39
C TYR A 66 0.97 -7.43 -18.02
N GLU A 67 -0.13 -7.68 -17.34
CA GLU A 67 -0.14 -8.37 -16.06
C GLU A 67 -0.75 -9.76 -16.20
N MET A 68 -0.16 -10.73 -15.53
CA MET A 68 -0.65 -12.11 -15.50
C MET A 68 -0.50 -12.72 -14.11
N ILE A 69 -1.41 -13.64 -13.77
CA ILE A 69 -1.19 -14.58 -12.67
C ILE A 69 -0.13 -15.56 -13.14
N ALA A 70 0.90 -15.74 -12.34
CA ALA A 70 2.10 -16.48 -12.69
C ALA A 70 2.26 -17.75 -11.86
N ASP A 71 2.75 -18.82 -12.48
CA ASP A 71 3.37 -19.93 -11.77
C ASP A 71 4.89 -19.84 -11.98
N PRO A 72 5.66 -19.47 -10.93
CA PRO A 72 7.11 -19.30 -11.05
C PRO A 72 7.88 -20.55 -11.51
N ASN A 73 7.24 -21.74 -11.44
CA ASN A 73 7.83 -22.99 -11.87
C ASN A 73 7.61 -23.28 -13.36
N GLN A 74 6.81 -22.46 -14.07
CA GLN A 74 6.48 -22.63 -15.47
C GLN A 74 7.01 -21.46 -16.31
N ILE A 75 8.26 -21.54 -16.73
CA ILE A 75 8.94 -20.44 -17.42
C ILE A 75 8.34 -20.09 -18.78
N GLU A 76 7.87 -21.07 -19.56
CA GLU A 76 7.37 -20.84 -20.92
C GLU A 76 6.10 -19.96 -20.99
N PRO A 77 5.09 -20.10 -20.11
CA PRO A 77 4.01 -19.13 -20.02
C PRO A 77 4.49 -17.70 -19.72
N LEU A 78 5.49 -17.55 -18.86
CA LEU A 78 6.04 -16.23 -18.49
C LEU A 78 6.79 -15.58 -19.65
N LYS A 79 7.55 -16.35 -20.43
CA LYS A 79 8.18 -15.86 -21.68
C LYS A 79 7.13 -15.42 -22.70
N ARG A 80 6.02 -16.17 -22.86
CA ARG A 80 4.90 -15.73 -23.72
C ARG A 80 4.25 -14.44 -23.22
N GLY A 81 4.24 -14.19 -21.91
CA GLY A 81 3.81 -12.91 -21.35
C GLY A 81 4.64 -11.74 -21.87
N ILE A 82 5.97 -11.94 -21.99
CA ILE A 82 6.88 -10.92 -22.59
C ILE A 82 6.53 -10.68 -24.05
N ASP A 83 6.28 -11.77 -24.81
CA ASP A 83 5.88 -11.64 -26.24
C ASP A 83 4.56 -10.88 -26.39
N THR A 84 3.59 -11.16 -25.51
CA THR A 84 2.30 -10.46 -25.47
C THR A 84 2.47 -8.98 -25.17
N ALA A 85 3.27 -8.62 -24.15
CA ALA A 85 3.56 -7.24 -23.82
C ALA A 85 4.23 -6.49 -24.97
N ALA A 86 5.16 -7.16 -25.68
CA ALA A 86 5.84 -6.58 -26.85
C ALA A 86 4.86 -6.33 -28.00
N GLU A 87 3.95 -7.26 -28.27
CA GLU A 87 2.89 -7.06 -29.27
C GLU A 87 1.96 -5.90 -28.90
N MET A 88 1.57 -5.80 -27.62
CA MET A 88 0.76 -4.70 -27.12
C MET A 88 1.48 -3.35 -27.27
N ALA A 89 2.76 -3.26 -26.90
CA ALA A 89 3.55 -2.04 -27.03
C ALA A 89 3.68 -1.60 -28.50
N SER A 90 3.89 -2.52 -29.44
CA SER A 90 3.97 -2.20 -30.87
C SER A 90 2.70 -1.53 -31.40
N ARG A 91 1.53 -1.91 -30.85
CA ARG A 91 0.21 -1.41 -31.23
C ARG A 91 -0.29 -0.24 -30.35
N ALA A 92 0.42 0.06 -29.27
CA ALA A 92 0.03 1.13 -28.36
C ALA A 92 0.03 2.50 -29.06
N GLN A 93 -0.79 3.40 -28.57
CA GLN A 93 -0.77 4.79 -29.00
C GLN A 93 0.53 5.43 -28.53
N ALA A 94 1.15 6.20 -29.42
CA ALA A 94 2.34 6.98 -29.08
C ALA A 94 2.01 8.05 -28.04
N LEU A 95 2.82 8.12 -26.99
CA LEU A 95 2.75 9.16 -25.97
C LEU A 95 3.34 10.47 -26.52
N SER A 96 2.98 11.59 -25.92
CA SER A 96 3.55 12.91 -26.24
C SER A 96 4.98 13.07 -25.71
N TYR A 97 5.49 12.13 -24.95
CA TYR A 97 6.81 12.09 -24.34
C TYR A 97 7.43 10.69 -24.50
N THR A 98 8.70 10.55 -24.22
CA THR A 98 9.38 9.25 -24.18
C THR A 98 9.43 8.77 -22.75
N PRO A 99 8.76 7.65 -22.41
CA PRO A 99 8.78 7.13 -21.05
C PRO A 99 10.16 6.59 -20.67
N SER A 100 10.60 6.89 -19.46
CA SER A 100 11.83 6.37 -18.88
C SER A 100 11.64 4.91 -18.47
N ILE A 101 12.64 4.09 -18.76
CA ILE A 101 12.65 2.69 -18.36
C ILE A 101 13.36 2.59 -17.01
N PRO A 102 12.85 1.83 -16.04
CA PRO A 102 13.52 1.60 -14.78
C PRO A 102 14.97 1.14 -14.97
N CYS A 103 15.92 1.81 -14.30
CA CYS A 103 17.33 1.49 -14.38
C CYS A 103 17.92 1.38 -12.98
N TYR A 104 18.10 0.17 -12.50
CA TYR A 104 18.57 -0.12 -11.14
C TYR A 104 20.10 0.01 -11.10
N ARG A 105 20.59 0.88 -10.23
CA ARG A 105 22.04 1.18 -10.11
C ARG A 105 22.78 0.16 -9.24
N GLU A 106 22.05 -0.54 -8.37
CA GLU A 106 22.60 -1.54 -7.45
C GLU A 106 21.57 -2.64 -7.17
N THR A 107 22.04 -3.81 -6.79
CA THR A 107 21.16 -4.87 -6.30
C THR A 107 20.81 -4.57 -4.85
N VAL A 108 19.51 -4.45 -4.60
CA VAL A 108 18.94 -4.17 -3.28
C VAL A 108 18.17 -5.38 -2.78
N ILE A 109 18.42 -5.74 -1.53
CA ILE A 109 17.62 -6.72 -0.78
C ILE A 109 17.18 -6.02 0.49
N ASP A 110 15.91 -5.67 0.56
CA ASP A 110 15.33 -4.94 1.66
C ASP A 110 14.24 -5.79 2.33
N MET A 111 14.47 -6.13 3.58
CA MET A 111 13.57 -6.92 4.42
C MET A 111 13.31 -6.21 5.76
N GLN A 112 13.47 -4.89 5.82
CA GLN A 112 13.31 -4.13 7.06
C GLN A 112 11.89 -4.20 7.62
N ALA A 113 10.90 -4.39 6.74
CA ALA A 113 9.49 -4.53 7.10
C ALA A 113 9.04 -5.99 7.23
N TYR A 114 9.95 -6.97 7.26
CA TYR A 114 9.61 -8.40 7.34
C TYR A 114 9.84 -8.94 8.74
N ASP A 115 8.76 -9.44 9.38
CA ASP A 115 8.81 -10.15 10.66
C ASP A 115 8.46 -11.64 10.47
N PRO A 116 9.42 -12.56 10.64
CA PRO A 116 9.18 -13.99 10.50
C PRO A 116 8.16 -14.54 11.52
N PHE A 117 7.98 -13.89 12.65
CA PHE A 117 7.01 -14.30 13.66
C PHE A 117 5.58 -13.93 13.26
N LEU A 118 5.38 -12.79 12.59
CA LEU A 118 4.09 -12.42 12.03
C LEU A 118 3.76 -13.26 10.79
N ALA A 119 4.74 -13.49 9.91
CA ALA A 119 4.59 -14.37 8.76
C ALA A 119 4.18 -15.80 9.17
N GLY A 120 4.68 -16.28 10.31
CA GLY A 120 4.39 -17.61 10.85
C GLY A 120 3.22 -17.69 11.82
N ILE A 121 2.40 -16.63 11.94
CA ILE A 121 1.26 -16.67 12.89
C ILE A 121 0.25 -17.78 12.54
N THR A 122 -0.10 -18.57 13.51
CA THR A 122 -0.94 -19.76 13.35
C THR A 122 -2.43 -19.49 13.57
N ASN A 123 -3.29 -20.37 13.08
CA ASN A 123 -4.74 -20.30 13.37
C ASN A 123 -5.08 -20.31 14.86
N PRO A 124 -4.44 -21.14 15.73
CA PRO A 124 -4.65 -21.05 17.18
C PRO A 124 -4.31 -19.67 17.76
N GLU A 125 -3.23 -19.04 17.31
CA GLU A 125 -2.83 -17.71 17.80
C GLU A 125 -3.79 -16.62 17.35
N ARG A 126 -4.31 -16.68 16.11
CA ARG A 126 -5.38 -15.78 15.66
C ARG A 126 -6.67 -15.97 16.47
N LEU A 127 -7.01 -17.22 16.78
CA LEU A 127 -8.17 -17.53 17.63
C LEU A 127 -7.98 -17.01 19.07
N GLU A 128 -6.79 -17.12 19.62
CA GLU A 128 -6.46 -16.57 20.94
C GLU A 128 -6.59 -15.05 20.96
N PHE A 129 -6.09 -14.39 19.91
CA PHE A 129 -6.28 -12.95 19.73
C PHE A 129 -7.76 -12.58 19.73
N PHE A 130 -8.57 -13.28 18.92
CA PHE A 130 -10.02 -13.05 18.85
C PHE A 130 -10.70 -13.27 20.22
N ASN A 131 -10.41 -14.37 20.90
CA ASN A 131 -10.99 -14.67 22.20
C ASN A 131 -10.64 -13.62 23.26
N THR A 132 -9.43 -13.09 23.20
CA THR A 132 -8.98 -12.02 24.10
C THR A 132 -9.69 -10.71 23.80
N LEU A 133 -9.81 -10.35 22.50
CA LEU A 133 -10.55 -9.18 22.05
C LEU A 133 -12.03 -9.24 22.44
N ALA A 134 -12.69 -10.37 22.23
CA ALA A 134 -14.13 -10.54 22.47
C ALA A 134 -14.53 -10.52 23.94
N ARG A 135 -13.58 -10.79 24.84
CA ARG A 135 -13.85 -11.01 26.26
C ARG A 135 -14.59 -9.84 26.92
N GLY A 136 -15.83 -10.09 27.34
CA GLY A 136 -16.66 -9.15 28.10
C GLY A 136 -17.20 -7.96 27.29
N LEU A 137 -17.06 -7.95 25.97
CA LEU A 137 -17.63 -6.91 25.10
C LEU A 137 -19.04 -7.25 24.61
N GLU A 138 -19.38 -8.52 24.58
CA GLU A 138 -20.62 -9.01 24.03
C GLU A 138 -21.70 -9.17 25.07
N THR A 139 -22.94 -8.91 24.67
CA THR A 139 -24.14 -9.11 25.47
C THR A 139 -25.24 -9.76 24.61
N GLU A 140 -26.42 -9.97 25.16
CA GLU A 140 -27.57 -10.41 24.34
C GLU A 140 -27.86 -9.46 23.18
N THR A 141 -27.61 -8.16 23.37
CA THR A 141 -27.94 -7.11 22.39
C THR A 141 -26.72 -6.50 21.68
N ILE A 142 -25.50 -6.73 22.13
CA ILE A 142 -24.29 -6.24 21.51
C ILE A 142 -23.52 -7.43 20.93
N LYS A 143 -23.23 -7.37 19.62
CA LYS A 143 -22.54 -8.41 18.87
C LYS A 143 -21.25 -7.89 18.26
N LEU A 144 -20.22 -8.73 18.32
CA LEU A 144 -18.92 -8.47 17.71
C LEU A 144 -18.88 -9.04 16.29
N SER A 145 -18.39 -8.23 15.38
CA SER A 145 -18.10 -8.60 13.99
C SER A 145 -16.77 -7.97 13.57
N GLY A 146 -16.15 -8.51 12.54
CA GLY A 146 -14.92 -7.92 12.02
C GLY A 146 -14.07 -8.86 11.18
N VAL A 147 -12.83 -8.44 11.00
CA VAL A 147 -11.83 -9.12 10.18
C VAL A 147 -10.48 -9.06 10.89
N PHE A 148 -9.76 -10.17 10.87
CA PHE A 148 -8.34 -10.23 11.11
C PHE A 148 -7.69 -10.76 9.83
N SER A 149 -6.94 -9.91 9.12
CA SER A 149 -6.10 -10.31 7.99
C SER A 149 -4.64 -10.17 8.37
N ASN A 150 -3.81 -11.04 7.83
CA ASN A 150 -2.35 -10.91 7.89
C ASN A 150 -1.74 -11.56 6.67
N GLY A 151 -0.54 -11.11 6.29
CA GLY A 151 0.12 -11.63 5.12
C GLY A 151 1.61 -11.38 5.07
N THR A 152 2.17 -11.90 4.00
CA THR A 152 3.53 -11.61 3.55
C THR A 152 3.45 -11.16 2.11
N THR A 153 4.05 -10.05 1.79
CA THR A 153 4.18 -9.56 0.42
C THR A 153 5.65 -9.54 0.03
N ILE A 154 5.97 -10.12 -1.12
CA ILE A 154 7.28 -10.07 -1.76
C ILE A 154 7.13 -9.32 -3.07
N THR A 155 7.96 -8.33 -3.28
CA THR A 155 8.09 -7.68 -4.58
C THR A 155 9.54 -7.74 -5.06
N ALA A 156 9.72 -7.98 -6.35
CA ALA A 156 11.04 -7.98 -6.96
C ALA A 156 10.98 -7.44 -8.38
N GLN A 157 12.05 -6.79 -8.81
CA GLN A 157 12.04 -6.11 -10.09
C GLN A 157 13.40 -6.13 -10.78
N ILE A 158 13.35 -6.18 -12.10
CA ILE A 158 14.52 -6.14 -12.99
C ILE A 158 14.12 -5.42 -14.29
N SER A 159 15.10 -4.87 -15.00
CA SER A 159 14.87 -4.31 -16.34
C SER A 159 15.98 -4.70 -17.31
N THR A 160 15.74 -4.51 -18.59
CA THR A 160 16.77 -4.71 -19.64
C THR A 160 17.87 -3.66 -19.59
N GLU A 161 17.62 -2.50 -18.96
CA GLU A 161 18.60 -1.40 -18.85
C GLU A 161 19.66 -1.65 -17.78
N SER A 162 19.48 -2.67 -16.91
CA SER A 162 20.40 -2.97 -15.84
C SER A 162 20.43 -4.48 -15.52
N GLU A 163 21.56 -5.00 -15.03
CA GLU A 163 21.68 -6.36 -14.51
C GLU A 163 21.30 -6.47 -13.03
N HIS A 164 21.13 -5.34 -12.37
CA HIS A 164 20.78 -5.28 -10.96
C HIS A 164 19.30 -5.57 -10.73
N THR A 165 18.99 -6.14 -9.58
CA THR A 165 17.63 -6.46 -9.14
C THR A 165 17.33 -5.77 -7.83
N GLN A 166 16.06 -5.44 -7.64
CA GLN A 166 15.58 -5.03 -6.33
C GLN A 166 14.61 -6.09 -5.81
N TYR A 167 14.72 -6.40 -4.54
CA TYR A 167 13.89 -7.38 -3.84
C TYR A 167 13.47 -6.79 -2.49
N PHE A 168 12.19 -6.79 -2.24
CA PHE A 168 11.58 -6.30 -0.99
C PHE A 168 10.68 -7.39 -0.43
N ALA A 169 10.66 -7.54 0.88
CA ALA A 169 9.69 -8.36 1.57
C ALA A 169 9.16 -7.62 2.78
N CYS A 170 7.86 -7.71 3.00
CA CYS A 170 7.20 -7.17 4.17
C CYS A 170 6.17 -8.15 4.72
N THR A 171 5.82 -7.94 5.97
CA THR A 171 4.69 -8.58 6.63
C THR A 171 3.71 -7.52 7.10
N ASP A 172 2.45 -7.87 7.12
CA ASP A 172 1.40 -7.00 7.62
C ASP A 172 0.34 -7.78 8.39
N ALA A 173 -0.37 -7.08 9.24
CA ALA A 173 -1.64 -7.50 9.78
C ALA A 173 -2.57 -6.30 9.92
N SER A 174 -3.85 -6.53 9.66
CA SER A 174 -4.90 -5.55 9.84
C SER A 174 -6.08 -6.19 10.57
N ILE A 175 -6.49 -5.54 11.64
CA ILE A 175 -7.63 -5.99 12.44
C ILE A 175 -8.65 -4.87 12.48
N THR A 176 -9.87 -5.18 12.04
CA THR A 176 -11.04 -4.31 12.19
C THR A 176 -12.04 -5.04 13.07
N ALA A 177 -12.45 -4.41 14.16
CA ALA A 177 -13.44 -4.94 15.08
C ALA A 177 -14.60 -3.96 15.25
N VAL A 178 -15.83 -4.44 15.10
CA VAL A 178 -17.05 -3.65 15.15
C VAL A 178 -17.99 -4.25 16.18
N LEU A 179 -18.45 -3.44 17.12
CA LEU A 179 -19.55 -3.79 18.00
C LEU A 179 -20.82 -3.09 17.55
N SER A 180 -21.86 -3.87 17.29
CA SER A 180 -23.18 -3.36 16.91
C SER A 180 -24.24 -3.68 17.94
N HIS A 181 -25.08 -2.71 18.28
CA HIS A 181 -26.21 -2.90 19.17
C HIS A 181 -27.46 -3.23 18.39
N GLN A 182 -27.96 -4.45 18.55
CA GLN A 182 -29.04 -5.02 17.72
C GLN A 182 -30.37 -4.26 17.81
N LYS A 183 -30.69 -3.65 18.95
CA LYS A 183 -31.95 -2.90 19.18
C LYS A 183 -31.76 -1.40 18.89
N LEU A 184 -30.71 -0.76 19.41
CA LEU A 184 -30.50 0.70 19.28
C LEU A 184 -29.83 1.11 17.97
N LYS A 185 -29.34 0.13 17.18
CA LYS A 185 -28.78 0.33 15.84
C LYS A 185 -27.57 1.29 15.77
N TRP A 186 -26.78 1.38 16.85
CA TRP A 186 -25.50 2.05 16.80
C TRP A 186 -24.38 1.03 16.56
N GLU A 187 -23.30 1.51 16.01
CA GLU A 187 -22.07 0.75 15.79
C GLU A 187 -20.86 1.56 16.26
N VAL A 188 -19.89 0.87 16.81
CA VAL A 188 -18.57 1.42 17.14
C VAL A 188 -17.51 0.50 16.57
N ASN A 189 -16.40 1.06 16.12
CA ASN A 189 -15.30 0.29 15.58
C ASN A 189 -13.96 0.67 16.19
N ALA A 190 -13.04 -0.28 16.18
CA ALA A 190 -11.63 -0.05 16.47
C ALA A 190 -10.78 -0.80 15.44
N LEU A 191 -9.63 -0.23 15.14
CA LEU A 191 -8.69 -0.71 14.13
C LEU A 191 -7.30 -0.88 14.73
N GLN A 192 -6.59 -1.86 14.23
CA GLN A 192 -5.16 -2.01 14.47
C GLN A 192 -4.47 -2.49 13.20
N SER A 193 -3.35 -1.87 12.86
CA SER A 193 -2.38 -2.38 11.90
C SER A 193 -1.12 -2.80 12.64
N ALA A 194 -0.40 -3.76 12.08
CA ALA A 194 0.87 -4.24 12.63
C ALA A 194 1.79 -4.70 11.49
N GLN A 195 3.09 -4.48 11.64
CA GLN A 195 4.13 -5.04 10.76
C GLN A 195 4.90 -6.18 11.45
N ALA A 196 4.85 -6.22 12.78
CA ALA A 196 5.47 -7.24 13.59
C ALA A 196 4.45 -7.86 14.56
N LYS A 197 4.65 -9.14 14.87
CA LYS A 197 3.76 -9.87 15.80
C LYS A 197 3.68 -9.21 17.19
N THR A 198 4.76 -8.59 17.63
CA THR A 198 4.83 -7.89 18.94
C THR A 198 3.96 -6.65 19.02
N GLU A 199 3.51 -6.12 17.87
CA GLU A 199 2.61 -4.97 17.79
C GLU A 199 1.14 -5.36 17.96
N LEU A 200 0.80 -6.65 17.77
CA LEU A 200 -0.56 -7.14 17.96
C LEU A 200 -0.99 -7.03 19.42
N ASN A 201 -2.03 -6.26 19.68
CA ASN A 201 -2.50 -5.97 21.04
C ASN A 201 -4.03 -6.03 21.14
N PRO A 202 -4.59 -7.24 21.36
CA PRO A 202 -6.04 -7.43 21.48
C PRO A 202 -6.64 -6.71 22.70
N GLU A 203 -5.87 -6.55 23.79
CA GLU A 203 -6.34 -5.85 24.98
C GLU A 203 -6.52 -4.35 24.73
N ARG A 204 -5.64 -3.73 23.92
CA ARG A 204 -5.79 -2.33 23.49
C ARG A 204 -7.09 -2.15 22.70
N LEU A 205 -7.33 -2.98 21.67
CA LEU A 205 -8.56 -2.93 20.89
C LEU A 205 -9.79 -3.14 21.75
N ARG A 206 -9.74 -4.11 22.68
CA ARG A 206 -10.81 -4.38 23.63
C ARG A 206 -11.11 -3.17 24.50
N ALA A 207 -10.08 -2.52 25.04
CA ALA A 207 -10.23 -1.34 25.88
C ALA A 207 -10.83 -0.14 25.11
N GLU A 208 -10.41 0.04 23.87
CA GLU A 208 -10.93 1.09 22.97
C GLU A 208 -12.42 0.86 22.67
N LEU A 209 -12.81 -0.36 22.28
CA LEU A 209 -14.21 -0.71 22.03
C LEU A 209 -15.07 -0.57 23.30
N ALA A 210 -14.58 -1.00 24.46
CA ALA A 210 -15.28 -0.85 25.74
C ALA A 210 -15.48 0.64 26.10
N PHE A 211 -14.49 1.48 25.82
CA PHE A 211 -14.61 2.92 26.00
C PHE A 211 -15.71 3.51 25.10
N LEU A 212 -15.70 3.16 23.79
CA LEU A 212 -16.69 3.66 22.83
C LEU A 212 -18.11 3.22 23.19
N VAL A 213 -18.30 1.95 23.54
CA VAL A 213 -19.61 1.43 24.01
C VAL A 213 -20.11 2.20 25.20
N ARG A 214 -19.25 2.48 26.19
CA ARG A 214 -19.62 3.28 27.35
C ARG A 214 -20.06 4.69 26.96
N GLN A 215 -19.37 5.35 26.02
CA GLN A 215 -19.77 6.67 25.53
C GLN A 215 -21.20 6.68 24.95
N TYR A 216 -21.54 5.66 24.15
CA TYR A 216 -22.90 5.50 23.61
C TYR A 216 -23.96 5.15 24.66
N SER A 217 -23.57 4.47 25.75
CA SER A 217 -24.47 4.11 26.84
C SER A 217 -24.74 5.28 27.78
N GLU A 218 -23.76 6.11 28.04
CA GLU A 218 -23.82 7.25 28.97
C GLU A 218 -24.33 8.54 28.28
N ASN A 219 -24.14 8.65 26.97
CA ASN A 219 -24.52 9.84 26.21
C ASN A 219 -25.54 9.47 25.11
N PRO A 220 -26.80 9.82 25.28
CA PRO A 220 -27.80 9.53 24.26
C PRO A 220 -27.49 10.25 22.95
N ALA A 221 -27.83 9.60 21.85
CA ALA A 221 -27.68 10.20 20.52
C ALA A 221 -28.54 11.49 20.42
N VAL A 222 -27.95 12.55 19.92
CA VAL A 222 -28.62 13.83 19.68
C VAL A 222 -28.56 14.16 18.18
N GLN A 223 -29.61 14.82 17.69
CA GLN A 223 -29.60 15.36 16.33
C GLN A 223 -28.89 16.72 16.34
N LEU A 224 -27.80 16.85 15.61
CA LEU A 224 -27.11 18.11 15.46
C LEU A 224 -27.85 19.00 14.45
N PRO A 225 -28.16 20.27 14.78
CA PRO A 225 -28.69 21.22 13.81
C PRO A 225 -27.66 21.49 12.70
N LEU A 226 -28.14 21.97 11.55
CA LEU A 226 -27.23 22.40 10.48
C LEU A 226 -26.38 23.59 10.97
N GLY A 227 -25.05 23.50 10.74
CA GLY A 227 -24.13 24.55 11.22
C GLY A 227 -22.67 24.18 11.02
N LYS A 228 -21.78 25.05 11.52
CA LYS A 228 -20.35 24.85 11.59
C LYS A 228 -19.98 24.36 12.99
N TYR A 229 -19.20 23.32 13.05
CA TYR A 229 -18.75 22.69 14.29
C TYR A 229 -17.24 22.61 14.36
N THR A 230 -16.68 22.77 15.54
CA THR A 230 -15.30 22.40 15.80
C THR A 230 -15.25 20.90 16.01
N VAL A 231 -14.43 20.22 15.22
CA VAL A 231 -14.31 18.75 15.22
C VAL A 231 -12.88 18.36 15.58
N VAL A 232 -12.73 17.37 16.44
CA VAL A 232 -11.45 16.71 16.72
C VAL A 232 -11.49 15.34 16.03
N PHE A 233 -10.61 15.15 15.06
CA PHE A 233 -10.46 13.85 14.38
C PHE A 233 -9.45 12.98 15.14
N GLY A 234 -9.79 11.71 15.33
CA GLY A 234 -8.84 10.68 15.78
C GLY A 234 -7.85 10.31 14.68
N ALA A 235 -6.79 9.58 15.04
CA ALA A 235 -5.72 9.22 14.11
C ALA A 235 -6.22 8.44 12.88
N ALA A 236 -7.15 7.50 13.05
CA ALA A 236 -7.74 6.75 11.93
C ALA A 236 -8.45 7.67 10.92
N ALA A 237 -9.32 8.56 11.40
CA ALA A 237 -10.03 9.51 10.54
C ALA A 237 -9.07 10.50 9.85
N VAL A 238 -7.96 10.89 10.51
CA VAL A 238 -6.90 11.68 9.86
C VAL A 238 -6.21 10.87 8.78
N GLY A 239 -5.97 9.57 9.01
CA GLY A 239 -5.40 8.65 8.01
C GLY A 239 -6.23 8.60 6.73
N ASP A 240 -7.55 8.39 6.84
CA ASP A 240 -8.48 8.37 5.70
C ASP A 240 -8.46 9.69 4.90
N VAL A 241 -8.41 10.82 5.61
CA VAL A 241 -8.31 12.14 4.96
C VAL A 241 -6.97 12.30 4.25
N LEU A 242 -5.86 11.85 4.86
CA LEU A 242 -4.52 11.94 4.28
C LEU A 242 -4.35 11.04 3.06
N ASP A 243 -5.00 9.88 3.02
CA ASP A 243 -4.98 8.99 1.86
C ASP A 243 -5.51 9.72 0.61
N MET A 244 -6.72 10.26 0.69
CA MET A 244 -7.29 11.06 -0.40
C MET A 244 -6.47 12.34 -0.68
N PHE A 245 -5.97 13.00 0.37
CA PHE A 245 -5.16 14.19 0.26
C PHE A 245 -3.85 13.93 -0.50
N ASN A 246 -3.17 12.83 -0.23
CA ASN A 246 -1.95 12.46 -0.93
C ASN A 246 -2.19 12.25 -2.42
N TRP A 247 -3.34 11.71 -2.79
CA TRP A 247 -3.66 11.50 -4.21
C TRP A 247 -3.88 12.82 -4.96
N VAL A 248 -4.67 13.75 -4.42
CA VAL A 248 -5.08 14.98 -5.12
C VAL A 248 -4.41 16.27 -4.60
N GLY A 249 -3.71 16.23 -3.50
CA GLY A 249 -3.07 17.40 -2.87
C GLY A 249 -1.67 17.66 -3.45
N PRO A 250 -0.60 17.19 -2.78
CA PRO A 250 0.77 17.50 -3.17
C PRO A 250 1.32 16.63 -4.31
N ASN A 251 0.45 16.01 -5.11
CA ASN A 251 0.79 15.23 -6.29
C ASN A 251 1.02 16.16 -7.49
N GLY A 252 2.23 16.17 -8.03
CA GLY A 252 2.64 17.05 -9.11
C GLY A 252 1.92 16.78 -10.44
N GLY A 253 1.72 15.50 -10.81
CA GLY A 253 0.97 15.12 -12.00
C GLY A 253 -0.50 15.53 -11.91
N MET A 254 -1.13 15.30 -10.76
CA MET A 254 -2.52 15.72 -10.53
C MET A 254 -2.65 17.25 -10.52
N MET A 255 -1.67 17.96 -9.99
CA MET A 255 -1.63 19.43 -10.02
C MET A 255 -1.55 19.94 -11.46
N LYS A 256 -0.68 19.38 -12.31
CA LYS A 256 -0.54 19.78 -13.73
C LYS A 256 -1.80 19.48 -14.54
N ARG A 257 -2.51 18.40 -14.24
CA ARG A 257 -3.79 18.04 -14.89
C ARG A 257 -4.99 18.82 -14.36
N GLY A 258 -4.79 19.66 -13.32
CA GLY A 258 -5.84 20.51 -12.75
C GLY A 258 -6.76 19.82 -11.74
N TYR A 259 -6.38 18.66 -11.23
CA TYR A 259 -7.14 17.92 -10.21
C TYR A 259 -6.75 18.28 -8.78
N SER A 260 -5.57 18.86 -8.54
CA SER A 260 -5.17 19.35 -7.22
C SER A 260 -5.76 20.72 -6.94
N PHE A 261 -6.16 20.94 -5.69
CA PHE A 261 -6.51 22.29 -5.19
C PHE A 261 -5.26 23.13 -4.88
N LEU A 262 -4.07 22.49 -4.84
CA LEU A 262 -2.79 23.17 -4.68
C LEU A 262 -2.25 23.60 -6.05
N LYS A 263 -1.46 24.66 -6.03
CA LYS A 263 -0.84 25.22 -7.23
C LYS A 263 0.66 25.39 -7.03
N GLU A 264 1.41 25.34 -8.14
CA GLU A 264 2.87 25.41 -8.13
C GLU A 264 3.39 26.72 -7.49
N GLU A 265 2.71 27.85 -7.74
CA GLU A 265 3.05 29.16 -7.18
C GLU A 265 2.87 29.25 -5.65
N GLN A 266 2.21 28.26 -5.04
CA GLN A 266 2.06 28.20 -3.58
C GLN A 266 3.26 27.55 -2.89
N ILE A 267 4.24 27.02 -3.62
CA ILE A 267 5.48 26.51 -3.01
C ILE A 267 6.15 27.66 -2.25
N GLY A 268 6.49 27.43 -0.99
CA GLY A 268 7.02 28.43 -0.06
C GLY A 268 5.96 29.30 0.62
N GLN A 269 4.67 29.12 0.29
CA GLN A 269 3.57 29.88 0.90
C GLN A 269 2.91 29.09 2.03
N PRO A 270 2.38 29.77 3.07
CA PRO A 270 1.55 29.16 4.09
C PRO A 270 0.17 28.79 3.50
N VAL A 271 -0.13 27.49 3.47
CA VAL A 271 -1.40 26.93 2.96
C VAL A 271 -2.28 26.44 4.09
N PHE A 272 -1.66 25.93 5.14
CA PHE A 272 -2.33 25.37 6.31
C PHE A 272 -1.89 26.05 7.61
N SER A 273 -2.50 25.63 8.71
CA SER A 273 -2.09 26.05 10.04
C SER A 273 -0.60 25.76 10.28
N PRO A 274 0.14 26.62 11.00
CA PRO A 274 1.53 26.35 11.39
C PRO A 274 1.74 25.06 12.22
N ARG A 275 0.65 24.45 12.70
CA ARG A 275 0.70 23.17 13.39
C ARG A 275 0.71 21.97 12.46
N PHE A 276 0.49 22.16 11.16
CA PHE A 276 0.45 21.09 10.17
C PHE A 276 1.84 20.87 9.55
N THR A 277 2.35 19.68 9.72
CA THR A 277 3.57 19.19 9.04
C THR A 277 3.28 17.81 8.47
N LEU A 278 3.57 17.62 7.19
CA LEU A 278 3.43 16.35 6.47
C LEU A 278 4.74 16.05 5.75
N THR A 279 5.26 14.86 6.01
CA THR A 279 6.51 14.38 5.43
C THR A 279 6.34 12.94 4.98
N ASP A 280 6.77 12.60 3.76
CA ASP A 280 7.04 11.21 3.39
C ASP A 280 8.41 10.81 3.95
N ASP A 281 8.46 9.79 4.82
CA ASP A 281 9.70 9.27 5.37
C ASP A 281 9.77 7.75 5.19
N PRO A 282 10.54 7.27 4.20
CA PRO A 282 10.66 5.84 3.90
C PRO A 282 11.33 5.02 5.02
N ARG A 283 11.78 5.64 6.11
CA ARG A 283 12.36 4.97 7.28
C ARG A 283 11.34 4.83 8.42
N CYS A 284 10.16 5.41 8.26
CA CYS A 284 9.11 5.33 9.29
C CYS A 284 8.57 3.91 9.37
N GLN A 285 8.84 3.21 10.46
CA GLN A 285 8.43 1.82 10.68
C GLN A 285 6.89 1.67 10.74
N ALA A 286 6.17 2.74 11.02
CA ALA A 286 4.70 2.71 11.07
C ALA A 286 4.03 2.77 9.68
N THR A 287 4.79 2.96 8.60
CA THR A 287 4.27 3.17 7.24
C THR A 287 4.97 2.34 6.17
N TYR A 288 5.31 1.09 6.44
CA TYR A 288 6.00 0.18 5.50
C TYR A 288 7.28 0.81 4.91
N PRO A 289 8.40 0.73 5.62
CA PRO A 289 9.66 1.28 5.14
C PRO A 289 10.09 0.58 3.85
N VAL A 290 10.26 1.36 2.78
CA VAL A 290 10.74 0.89 1.48
C VAL A 290 11.83 1.84 1.00
N SER A 291 13.04 1.32 0.80
CA SER A 291 14.23 2.12 0.52
C SER A 291 14.30 2.70 -0.89
N HIS A 292 13.63 2.10 -1.85
CA HIS A 292 13.62 2.51 -3.26
C HIS A 292 12.21 2.43 -3.85
N ASP A 293 11.93 3.25 -4.83
CA ASP A 293 10.69 3.17 -5.60
C ASP A 293 10.81 2.14 -6.76
N LEU A 294 9.72 1.95 -7.49
CA LEU A 294 9.65 0.95 -8.57
C LEU A 294 10.61 1.24 -9.74
N THR A 295 11.11 2.45 -9.88
CA THR A 295 12.08 2.82 -10.93
C THR A 295 13.53 2.65 -10.49
N GLY A 296 13.74 2.28 -9.23
CA GLY A 296 15.06 2.11 -8.63
C GLY A 296 15.62 3.41 -8.04
N LYS A 297 14.84 4.46 -7.97
CA LYS A 297 15.26 5.70 -7.31
C LYS A 297 15.22 5.49 -5.79
N ARG A 298 16.33 5.79 -5.12
CA ARG A 298 16.40 5.77 -3.66
C ARG A 298 15.44 6.78 -3.08
N ARG A 299 14.63 6.36 -2.12
CA ARG A 299 13.71 7.23 -1.39
C ARG A 299 14.42 7.88 -0.23
N GLU A 300 14.13 9.14 -0.03
CA GLU A 300 14.65 9.95 1.06
C GLU A 300 13.50 10.65 1.78
N ARG A 301 13.78 11.13 2.99
CA ARG A 301 12.81 11.95 3.72
C ARG A 301 12.42 13.16 2.86
N PHE A 302 11.14 13.25 2.50
CA PHE A 302 10.60 14.25 1.58
C PHE A 302 9.53 15.10 2.26
N PRO A 303 9.85 16.34 2.66
CA PRO A 303 8.88 17.22 3.30
C PRO A 303 7.91 17.78 2.26
N LEU A 304 6.62 17.50 2.45
CA LEU A 304 5.54 18.06 1.65
C LEU A 304 5.04 19.38 2.25
N PHE A 305 4.87 19.39 3.56
CA PHE A 305 4.51 20.61 4.32
C PHE A 305 5.35 20.70 5.61
N GLU A 306 5.83 21.90 5.91
CA GLU A 306 6.48 22.20 7.19
C GLU A 306 5.84 23.46 7.79
N ALA A 307 5.35 23.35 9.02
CA ALA A 307 4.66 24.43 9.72
C ALA A 307 3.59 25.14 8.85
N GLY A 308 2.81 24.36 8.12
CA GLY A 308 1.75 24.85 7.22
C GLY A 308 2.21 25.35 5.85
N VAL A 309 3.51 25.45 5.61
CA VAL A 309 4.09 25.93 4.36
C VAL A 309 4.26 24.78 3.38
N LEU A 310 3.71 24.89 2.17
CA LEU A 310 3.93 23.94 1.09
C LEU A 310 5.40 23.96 0.66
N LYS A 311 6.09 22.81 0.71
CA LYS A 311 7.52 22.70 0.38
C LYS A 311 7.74 22.19 -1.02
N ALA A 312 7.02 21.14 -1.42
CA ALA A 312 7.21 20.49 -2.70
C ALA A 312 5.96 19.71 -3.12
N PHE A 313 5.89 19.40 -4.40
CA PHE A 313 5.05 18.34 -4.95
C PHE A 313 5.91 17.10 -5.18
N PHE A 314 5.37 15.92 -4.91
CA PHE A 314 6.02 14.69 -5.33
C PHE A 314 5.69 14.35 -6.78
N TRP A 315 6.62 13.64 -7.45
CA TRP A 315 6.53 13.27 -8.85
C TRP A 315 6.85 11.79 -9.01
N SER A 316 5.94 11.03 -9.60
CA SER A 316 6.26 9.71 -10.15
C SER A 316 7.19 9.87 -11.37
N GLN A 317 7.79 8.79 -11.85
CA GLN A 317 8.63 8.85 -13.06
C GLN A 317 7.79 9.23 -14.28
N ASP A 318 6.60 8.62 -14.43
CA ASP A 318 5.74 8.91 -15.60
C ASP A 318 5.28 10.36 -15.62
N ASP A 319 4.85 10.91 -14.48
CA ASP A 319 4.50 12.32 -14.40
C ASP A 319 5.69 13.23 -14.63
N ALA A 320 6.87 12.84 -14.16
CA ALA A 320 8.09 13.60 -14.36
C ALA A 320 8.47 13.64 -15.86
N ASP A 321 8.36 12.51 -16.56
CA ASP A 321 8.61 12.40 -17.99
C ASP A 321 7.60 13.23 -18.80
N GLU A 322 6.29 13.13 -18.47
CA GLU A 322 5.23 13.85 -19.16
C GLU A 322 5.38 15.37 -19.03
N PHE A 323 5.73 15.86 -17.85
CA PHE A 323 5.76 17.29 -17.55
C PHE A 323 7.17 17.91 -17.51
N GLY A 324 8.21 17.16 -17.90
CA GLY A 324 9.59 17.65 -17.93
C GLY A 324 10.10 17.99 -16.52
N ARG A 325 9.84 17.15 -15.54
CA ARG A 325 10.24 17.31 -14.15
C ARG A 325 11.22 16.22 -13.72
N GLU A 326 11.78 16.37 -12.53
CA GLU A 326 12.58 15.34 -11.92
C GLU A 326 11.69 14.46 -11.02
N ALA A 327 11.73 13.12 -11.21
CA ALA A 327 11.06 12.18 -10.34
C ALA A 327 11.62 12.26 -8.92
N THR A 328 10.76 12.11 -7.92
CA THR A 328 11.11 12.33 -6.51
C THR A 328 11.19 11.04 -5.67
N GLY A 329 11.18 9.86 -6.32
CA GLY A 329 11.20 8.56 -5.64
C GLY A 329 9.81 8.14 -5.14
N HIS A 330 8.77 8.52 -5.87
CA HIS A 330 7.37 8.26 -5.52
C HIS A 330 6.64 7.45 -6.61
N SER A 331 7.38 6.71 -7.44
CA SER A 331 6.81 5.71 -8.33
C SER A 331 6.53 4.46 -7.50
N VAL A 332 5.37 4.42 -6.89
CA VAL A 332 4.93 3.31 -6.02
C VAL A 332 3.77 2.57 -6.66
N TYR A 333 3.65 1.28 -6.36
CA TYR A 333 2.54 0.48 -6.82
C TYR A 333 1.28 0.89 -6.04
N HIS A 334 0.22 1.23 -6.73
CA HIS A 334 -1.11 1.42 -6.14
C HIS A 334 -1.93 0.16 -6.42
N ASN A 335 -2.15 -0.63 -5.38
CA ASN A 335 -3.09 -1.76 -5.42
C ASN A 335 -4.54 -1.28 -5.38
#